data_cb9455b1f3b675c088d81072a4157e1d
#
_entry.id   cb9455b1f3b675c088d81072a4157e1d
#
_cell.length_a   1.000
_cell.length_b   1.000
_cell.length_c   1.000
_cell.angle_alpha   90.00
_cell.angle_beta   90.00
_cell.angle_gamma   90.00
#
_symmetry.space_group_name_H-M   'P 1'
#
loop_
_entity.id
_entity.type
_entity.pdbx_description
1 polymer ?
#
loop_
_entity_poly.entity_id
_entity_poly.type
_entity_poly.pdbx_seq_one_letter_code
_entity_poly.pdbx_strand_id
1 'polypeptide(L)'
;MIGVLHASIGQVRKALPVQVSHRFIASSAVFDDDHLVSCAGLVPVMRLAAQTGLPQLLADKVRIPAPRIRSGSANPSPKLTTVIAGMCAGADSIDDLDVVRSGGMKTLFGGVYAPSTVGTLLREFTFGHARQLESVLREHLVALCEHVELLPGAEQQVFIDIDSLLRPSYGHAKQGASYGHTKIAGKQVLRKGLSPLATTVSTGGCAPVIAGMRLRAGKTGSGKGAGRMIAQAIVTARAAGVRGQILVRGDSAYGNRAVIRSCVRAGAQFSLALTRNAAVERAIAAIDEQAWTPVRYPGAVLDPDSGEWVSDAEVAEIGYTAFASTKDRITARLVVRRVKDARYSDALFPVWRYHPFFTNTDLPVAEADRTHRQHAIIETVFADLIDGPLAHMPSGRFGANSAWVLCAAISHNLLRAAGVLAGDHHSRARGSTLRRQLVNIPARLARPQRRPTLHLPTHWPWAEHWLTLWHNTIGHSPPRSAPA
;
A
#
# COMPACT_ATOMS: atom_id res chain seq x y z
N MET A 1 69.21 15.35 43.91
CA MET A 1 67.87 15.98 44.07
C MET A 1 66.99 15.58 42.90
N ILE A 2 66.14 14.61 43.11
CA ILE A 2 65.26 14.06 42.05
C ILE A 2 63.89 14.64 42.36
N GLY A 3 63.42 15.49 41.42
CA GLY A 3 62.06 16.07 41.52
C GLY A 3 60.99 15.09 41.02
N VAL A 4 60.08 14.79 41.91
CA VAL A 4 58.88 13.96 41.59
C VAL A 4 57.83 14.86 40.92
N LEU A 5 57.55 14.59 39.65
CA LEU A 5 56.41 15.18 38.93
C LEU A 5 55.10 14.49 39.38
N HIS A 6 54.26 15.17 40.10
CA HIS A 6 52.90 14.77 40.35
C HIS A 6 52.08 14.97 39.08
N ALA A 7 51.65 13.90 38.44
CA ALA A 7 50.64 13.91 37.39
C ALA A 7 49.26 14.13 38.06
N SER A 8 48.64 15.27 37.83
CA SER A 8 47.25 15.52 38.26
C SER A 8 46.31 14.69 37.39
N ILE A 9 45.59 13.80 38.04
CA ILE A 9 44.49 13.06 37.43
C ILE A 9 43.37 14.06 37.06
N GLY A 10 43.26 14.33 35.77
CA GLY A 10 42.21 15.19 35.25
C GLY A 10 40.84 14.62 35.59
N GLN A 11 40.05 15.38 36.32
CA GLN A 11 38.63 15.07 36.55
C GLN A 11 37.95 14.91 35.21
N VAL A 12 37.41 13.71 34.93
CA VAL A 12 36.50 13.46 33.81
C VAL A 12 35.27 14.37 34.04
N ARG A 13 35.18 15.47 33.32
CA ARG A 13 33.98 16.32 33.35
C ARG A 13 32.82 15.44 32.84
N LYS A 14 31.81 15.22 33.68
CA LYS A 14 30.54 14.64 33.25
C LYS A 14 30.02 15.44 32.06
N ALA A 15 29.87 14.80 30.91
CA ALA A 15 29.31 15.43 29.74
C ALA A 15 27.86 15.91 30.04
N LEU A 16 27.61 17.18 29.79
CA LEU A 16 26.28 17.77 29.94
C LEU A 16 25.36 17.20 28.86
N PRO A 17 24.07 16.96 29.14
CA PRO A 17 23.13 16.49 28.13
C PRO A 17 22.99 17.51 26.98
N VAL A 18 22.97 17.03 25.76
CA VAL A 18 22.80 17.85 24.57
C VAL A 18 21.34 18.28 24.44
N GLN A 19 21.11 19.59 24.34
CA GLN A 19 19.81 20.12 23.91
C GLN A 19 19.74 20.14 22.38
N VAL A 20 18.80 19.41 21.80
CA VAL A 20 18.67 19.21 20.34
C VAL A 20 18.61 20.54 19.57
N SER A 21 18.03 21.60 20.15
CA SER A 21 17.85 22.89 19.49
C SER A 21 19.07 23.83 19.57
N HIS A 22 20.08 23.54 20.41
CA HIS A 22 21.11 24.54 20.71
C HIS A 22 22.56 24.04 20.66
N ARG A 23 22.87 22.84 21.19
CA ARG A 23 24.24 22.33 21.29
C ARG A 23 24.30 20.81 21.13
N PHE A 24 25.36 20.35 20.51
CA PHE A 24 25.75 18.95 20.53
C PHE A 24 27.17 18.80 21.03
N ILE A 25 27.52 17.69 21.61
CA ILE A 25 28.81 17.45 22.29
C ILE A 25 29.60 16.30 21.69
N ALA A 26 29.12 15.65 20.62
CA ALA A 26 29.88 14.63 19.92
C ALA A 26 31.09 15.29 19.24
N SER A 27 32.28 14.77 19.53
CA SER A 27 33.57 15.27 18.99
C SER A 27 34.14 14.36 17.91
N SER A 28 33.64 13.14 17.78
CA SER A 28 34.07 12.16 16.78
C SER A 28 32.94 11.20 16.44
N ALA A 29 33.05 10.56 15.28
CA ALA A 29 32.14 9.49 14.85
C ALA A 29 32.97 8.40 14.14
N VAL A 30 32.72 7.13 14.48
CA VAL A 30 33.40 5.97 13.88
C VAL A 30 32.37 4.88 13.58
N PHE A 31 32.66 4.05 12.57
CA PHE A 31 31.84 2.89 12.17
C PHE A 31 32.53 1.59 12.57
N ASP A 32 32.58 1.26 13.85
CA ASP A 32 33.35 0.17 14.44
C ASP A 32 32.53 -0.83 15.29
N ASP A 33 31.22 -0.63 15.46
CA ASP A 33 30.37 -1.51 16.27
C ASP A 33 29.49 -2.45 15.39
N ASP A 34 29.92 -3.71 15.29
CA ASP A 34 29.20 -4.78 14.60
C ASP A 34 27.94 -5.28 15.35
N HIS A 35 27.63 -4.75 16.51
CA HIS A 35 26.44 -5.13 17.31
C HIS A 35 25.29 -4.15 17.17
N LEU A 36 25.50 -3.00 16.56
CA LEU A 36 24.45 -2.01 16.33
C LEU A 36 23.48 -2.49 15.25
N VAL A 37 22.19 -2.42 15.55
CA VAL A 37 21.07 -2.84 14.70
C VAL A 37 20.26 -1.62 14.35
N SER A 38 20.10 -1.33 13.08
CA SER A 38 19.38 -0.15 12.57
C SER A 38 17.86 -0.33 12.56
N CYS A 39 17.38 -1.57 12.38
CA CYS A 39 15.97 -1.88 12.12
C CYS A 39 15.53 -3.10 12.95
N ALA A 40 15.56 -2.99 14.29
CA ALA A 40 15.26 -4.11 15.19
C ALA A 40 13.83 -4.65 15.01
N GLY A 41 12.88 -3.80 14.60
CA GLY A 41 11.50 -4.18 14.34
C GLY A 41 11.33 -5.07 13.10
N LEU A 42 12.36 -5.24 12.26
CA LEU A 42 12.32 -6.27 11.21
C LEU A 42 12.27 -7.69 11.79
N VAL A 43 12.73 -7.91 13.03
CA VAL A 43 12.69 -9.25 13.66
C VAL A 43 11.25 -9.74 13.78
N PRO A 44 10.32 -9.05 14.46
CA PRO A 44 8.93 -9.48 14.53
C PRO A 44 8.23 -9.47 13.16
N VAL A 45 8.52 -8.51 12.28
CA VAL A 45 7.93 -8.43 10.92
C VAL A 45 8.33 -9.64 10.08
N MET A 46 9.61 -10.02 10.04
CA MET A 46 10.08 -11.18 9.27
C MET A 46 9.70 -12.50 9.93
N ARG A 47 9.50 -12.52 11.25
CA ARG A 47 8.93 -13.68 11.94
C ARG A 47 7.49 -13.91 11.50
N LEU A 48 6.68 -12.86 11.42
CA LEU A 48 5.32 -12.91 10.86
C LEU A 48 5.33 -13.43 9.41
N ALA A 49 6.23 -12.91 8.57
CA ALA A 49 6.39 -13.39 7.19
C ALA A 49 6.71 -14.90 7.13
N ALA A 50 7.52 -15.40 8.06
CA ALA A 50 7.84 -16.83 8.14
C ALA A 50 6.63 -17.66 8.63
N GLN A 51 5.90 -17.19 9.65
CA GLN A 51 4.71 -17.85 10.20
C GLN A 51 3.59 -17.96 9.17
N THR A 52 3.44 -16.94 8.31
CA THR A 52 2.47 -16.91 7.21
C THR A 52 3.00 -17.56 5.93
N GLY A 53 4.11 -18.29 6.01
CA GLY A 53 4.63 -19.15 4.94
C GLY A 53 5.24 -18.41 3.74
N LEU A 54 5.55 -17.11 3.83
CA LEU A 54 6.08 -16.33 2.70
C LEU A 54 7.35 -16.95 2.09
N PRO A 55 8.39 -17.39 2.85
CA PRO A 55 9.57 -17.99 2.27
C PRO A 55 9.26 -19.26 1.49
N GLN A 56 8.34 -20.09 1.98
CA GLN A 56 7.92 -21.33 1.34
C GLN A 56 7.14 -21.04 0.05
N LEU A 57 6.17 -20.11 0.09
CA LEU A 57 5.42 -19.68 -1.10
C LEU A 57 6.36 -19.17 -2.20
N LEU A 58 7.37 -18.39 -1.83
CA LEU A 58 8.40 -17.93 -2.78
C LEU A 58 9.20 -19.08 -3.36
N ALA A 59 9.61 -20.06 -2.55
CA ALA A 59 10.37 -21.21 -2.99
C ALA A 59 9.58 -22.13 -3.92
N ASP A 60 8.30 -22.35 -3.62
CA ASP A 60 7.44 -23.28 -4.38
C ASP A 60 7.00 -22.70 -5.72
N LYS A 61 6.72 -21.40 -5.76
CA LYS A 61 6.08 -20.76 -6.91
C LYS A 61 7.01 -20.00 -7.83
N VAL A 62 8.08 -19.38 -7.29
CA VAL A 62 8.97 -18.56 -8.10
C VAL A 62 10.13 -19.43 -8.60
N ARG A 63 9.98 -19.94 -9.81
CA ARG A 63 10.95 -20.83 -10.46
C ARG A 63 11.58 -20.12 -11.65
N ILE A 64 12.82 -19.70 -11.47
CA ILE A 64 13.61 -19.05 -12.52
C ILE A 64 14.68 -20.04 -12.95
N PRO A 65 14.72 -20.50 -14.21
CA PRO A 65 15.74 -21.42 -14.69
C PRO A 65 17.14 -20.85 -14.47
N ALA A 66 17.98 -21.64 -13.81
CA ALA A 66 19.38 -21.28 -13.56
C ALA A 66 20.26 -22.04 -14.56
N PRO A 67 20.76 -21.44 -15.65
CA PRO A 67 21.57 -22.12 -16.64
C PRO A 67 22.94 -22.53 -16.12
N ARG A 68 23.35 -21.99 -14.97
CA ARG A 68 24.62 -22.29 -14.30
C ARG A 68 24.47 -22.34 -12.79
N ILE A 69 25.23 -23.16 -12.09
CA ILE A 69 25.19 -23.32 -10.62
C ILE A 69 25.39 -21.98 -9.87
N ARG A 70 26.14 -21.04 -10.44
CA ARG A 70 26.38 -19.69 -9.88
C ARG A 70 25.63 -18.58 -10.62
N SER A 71 24.49 -18.88 -11.22
CA SER A 71 23.71 -17.85 -11.88
C SER A 71 23.02 -16.93 -10.86
N GLY A 72 22.75 -15.68 -11.27
CA GLY A 72 21.96 -14.75 -10.46
C GLY A 72 20.53 -15.23 -10.16
N SER A 73 20.00 -16.16 -10.98
CA SER A 73 18.69 -16.78 -10.81
C SER A 73 18.63 -17.88 -9.75
N ALA A 74 19.78 -18.41 -9.29
CA ALA A 74 19.78 -19.40 -8.21
C ALA A 74 19.20 -18.82 -6.91
N ASN A 75 18.50 -19.68 -6.15
CA ASN A 75 17.89 -19.34 -4.85
C ASN A 75 17.03 -18.07 -4.89
N PRO A 76 15.95 -18.00 -5.66
CA PRO A 76 15.12 -16.80 -5.76
C PRO A 76 14.43 -16.42 -4.45
N SER A 77 13.99 -17.41 -3.64
CA SER A 77 13.23 -17.17 -2.41
C SER A 77 13.98 -16.29 -1.39
N PRO A 78 15.19 -16.60 -0.91
CA PRO A 78 15.87 -15.75 0.06
C PRO A 78 16.30 -14.39 -0.51
N LYS A 79 16.51 -14.27 -1.83
CA LYS A 79 16.79 -12.99 -2.47
C LYS A 79 15.56 -12.09 -2.51
N LEU A 80 14.39 -12.63 -2.85
CA LEU A 80 13.12 -11.89 -2.79
C LEU A 80 12.74 -11.54 -1.36
N THR A 81 12.99 -12.44 -0.40
CA THR A 81 12.83 -12.15 1.04
C THR A 81 13.71 -10.97 1.47
N THR A 82 14.96 -10.89 0.96
CA THR A 82 15.85 -9.73 1.21
C THR A 82 15.24 -8.44 0.67
N VAL A 83 14.66 -8.46 -0.55
CA VAL A 83 13.97 -7.28 -1.12
C VAL A 83 12.80 -6.85 -0.24
N ILE A 84 11.95 -7.79 0.16
CA ILE A 84 10.75 -7.53 0.97
C ILE A 84 11.16 -6.96 2.35
N ALA A 85 12.17 -7.54 2.99
CA ALA A 85 12.71 -7.05 4.27
C ALA A 85 13.25 -5.61 4.15
N GLY A 86 14.06 -5.34 3.10
CA GLY A 86 14.56 -3.99 2.83
C GLY A 86 13.44 -2.98 2.60
N MET A 87 12.40 -3.34 1.85
CA MET A 87 11.23 -2.49 1.62
C MET A 87 10.44 -2.23 2.92
N CYS A 88 10.31 -3.23 3.79
CA CYS A 88 9.72 -3.03 5.12
C CYS A 88 10.55 -2.05 5.96
N ALA A 89 11.88 -2.04 5.81
CA ALA A 89 12.77 -1.09 6.47
C ALA A 89 12.80 0.30 5.80
N GLY A 90 12.27 0.42 4.57
CA GLY A 90 12.17 1.69 3.85
C GLY A 90 12.97 1.78 2.56
N ALA A 91 13.61 0.68 2.09
CA ALA A 91 14.34 0.67 0.83
C ALA A 91 13.43 1.07 -0.35
N ASP A 92 13.84 2.05 -1.12
CA ASP A 92 13.20 2.50 -2.36
C ASP A 92 14.08 2.25 -3.60
N SER A 93 15.32 1.83 -3.37
CA SER A 93 16.28 1.43 -4.39
C SER A 93 16.90 0.06 -4.05
N ILE A 94 17.61 -0.53 -5.03
CA ILE A 94 18.30 -1.81 -4.81
C ILE A 94 19.48 -1.62 -3.84
N ASP A 95 20.14 -0.47 -3.89
CA ASP A 95 21.34 -0.20 -3.07
C ASP A 95 20.98 -0.04 -1.58
N ASP A 96 19.78 0.46 -1.27
CA ASP A 96 19.30 0.57 0.12
C ASP A 96 19.15 -0.77 0.83
N LEU A 97 19.14 -1.87 0.09
CA LEU A 97 19.12 -3.22 0.68
C LEU A 97 20.36 -3.51 1.53
N ASP A 98 21.46 -2.75 1.39
CA ASP A 98 22.62 -2.88 2.27
C ASP A 98 22.34 -2.49 3.72
N VAL A 99 21.29 -1.72 3.99
CA VAL A 99 20.85 -1.41 5.37
C VAL A 99 20.58 -2.69 6.16
N VAL A 100 19.94 -3.70 5.54
CA VAL A 100 19.67 -4.99 6.21
C VAL A 100 20.89 -5.92 6.31
N ARG A 101 22.06 -5.44 5.90
CA ARG A 101 23.36 -6.14 5.99
C ARG A 101 24.37 -5.41 6.86
N SER A 102 24.08 -4.19 7.30
CA SER A 102 25.00 -3.37 8.10
C SER A 102 25.01 -3.78 9.57
N GLY A 103 26.14 -3.57 10.24
CA GLY A 103 26.31 -3.81 11.67
C GLY A 103 25.80 -5.18 12.12
N GLY A 104 25.05 -5.21 13.20
CA GLY A 104 24.44 -6.40 13.79
C GLY A 104 23.29 -7.03 12.99
N MET A 105 22.81 -6.35 11.93
CA MET A 105 21.74 -6.89 11.08
C MET A 105 22.10 -8.23 10.44
N LYS A 106 23.35 -8.41 9.95
CA LYS A 106 23.83 -9.70 9.38
C LYS A 106 23.88 -10.84 10.39
N THR A 107 23.93 -10.53 11.66
CA THR A 107 23.90 -11.54 12.73
C THR A 107 22.46 -11.95 13.05
N LEU A 108 21.51 -11.03 12.95
CA LEU A 108 20.08 -11.30 13.13
C LEU A 108 19.47 -12.05 11.93
N PHE A 109 19.87 -11.69 10.72
CA PHE A 109 19.34 -12.23 9.47
C PHE A 109 20.47 -12.89 8.68
N GLY A 110 20.74 -14.14 8.98
CA GLY A 110 21.74 -14.91 8.21
C GLY A 110 21.35 -15.05 6.74
N GLY A 111 22.34 -14.93 5.84
CA GLY A 111 22.14 -15.19 4.41
C GLY A 111 21.47 -14.04 3.63
N VAL A 112 21.52 -12.82 4.12
CA VAL A 112 21.05 -11.62 3.39
C VAL A 112 21.96 -11.35 2.18
N TYR A 113 21.36 -11.27 1.00
CA TYR A 113 22.08 -11.11 -0.26
C TYR A 113 22.47 -9.66 -0.54
N ALA A 114 23.64 -9.48 -1.17
CA ALA A 114 24.11 -8.16 -1.60
C ALA A 114 23.22 -7.55 -2.69
N PRO A 115 23.09 -6.22 -2.76
CA PRO A 115 22.32 -5.50 -3.78
C PRO A 115 22.64 -5.95 -5.20
N SER A 116 23.91 -6.14 -5.53
CA SER A 116 24.35 -6.60 -6.86
C SER A 116 23.78 -7.98 -7.23
N THR A 117 23.76 -8.91 -6.25
CA THR A 117 23.18 -10.26 -6.44
C THR A 117 21.67 -10.21 -6.61
N VAL A 118 20.98 -9.40 -5.80
CA VAL A 118 19.54 -9.17 -5.91
C VAL A 118 19.21 -8.51 -7.25
N GLY A 119 19.95 -7.47 -7.65
CA GLY A 119 19.78 -6.80 -8.93
C GLY A 119 19.96 -7.76 -10.12
N THR A 120 20.88 -8.72 -10.03
CA THR A 120 21.04 -9.75 -11.06
C THR A 120 19.82 -10.66 -11.12
N LEU A 121 19.30 -11.15 -9.99
CA LEU A 121 18.06 -11.93 -9.96
C LEU A 121 16.89 -11.16 -10.59
N LEU A 122 16.68 -9.92 -10.20
CA LEU A 122 15.54 -9.11 -10.70
C LEU A 122 15.60 -8.94 -12.22
N ARG A 123 16.79 -8.83 -12.81
CA ARG A 123 16.97 -8.73 -14.27
C ARG A 123 16.61 -10.01 -15.04
N GLU A 124 16.58 -11.16 -14.38
CA GLU A 124 16.14 -12.43 -14.96
C GLU A 124 14.61 -12.58 -15.03
N PHE A 125 13.87 -11.69 -14.36
CA PHE A 125 12.41 -11.77 -14.36
C PHE A 125 11.82 -11.52 -15.75
N THR A 126 10.98 -12.45 -16.18
CA THR A 126 10.13 -12.37 -17.37
C THR A 126 8.67 -12.11 -16.96
N PHE A 127 7.78 -11.98 -17.94
CA PHE A 127 6.35 -11.90 -17.69
C PHE A 127 5.82 -13.13 -16.94
N GLY A 128 6.27 -14.34 -17.29
CA GLY A 128 5.88 -15.58 -16.60
C GLY A 128 6.28 -15.57 -15.12
N HIS A 129 7.51 -15.17 -14.80
CA HIS A 129 7.98 -15.08 -13.42
C HIS A 129 7.21 -14.02 -12.61
N ALA A 130 6.86 -12.88 -13.22
CA ALA A 130 5.99 -11.90 -12.57
C ALA A 130 4.60 -12.49 -12.26
N ARG A 131 4.04 -13.34 -13.12
CA ARG A 131 2.77 -14.04 -12.86
C ARG A 131 2.87 -15.02 -11.69
N GLN A 132 4.01 -15.70 -11.54
CA GLN A 132 4.28 -16.55 -10.38
C GLN A 132 4.31 -15.73 -9.09
N LEU A 133 4.98 -14.58 -9.09
CA LEU A 133 5.05 -13.68 -7.93
C LEU A 133 3.69 -13.01 -7.64
N GLU A 134 2.86 -12.74 -8.64
CA GLU A 134 1.46 -12.33 -8.42
C GLU A 134 0.64 -13.41 -7.67
N SER A 135 0.94 -14.69 -7.89
CA SER A 135 0.31 -15.80 -7.12
C SER A 135 0.77 -15.79 -5.67
N VAL A 136 2.06 -15.57 -5.43
CA VAL A 136 2.60 -15.41 -4.07
C VAL A 136 1.92 -14.28 -3.33
N LEU A 137 1.77 -13.09 -3.96
CA LEU A 137 1.09 -11.94 -3.34
C LEU A 137 -0.32 -12.32 -2.85
N ARG A 138 -1.11 -13.00 -3.69
CA ARG A 138 -2.49 -13.36 -3.35
C ARG A 138 -2.57 -14.43 -2.25
N GLU A 139 -1.78 -15.48 -2.35
CA GLU A 139 -1.78 -16.57 -1.38
C GLU A 139 -1.20 -16.14 -0.03
N HIS A 140 -0.18 -15.29 -0.05
CA HIS A 140 0.34 -14.71 1.18
C HIS A 140 -0.66 -13.77 1.85
N LEU A 141 -1.46 -13.00 1.08
CA LEU A 141 -2.55 -12.21 1.67
C LEU A 141 -3.58 -13.09 2.37
N VAL A 142 -3.96 -14.23 1.75
CA VAL A 142 -4.87 -15.20 2.39
C VAL A 142 -4.27 -15.70 3.71
N ALA A 143 -3.01 -16.16 3.69
CA ALA A 143 -2.33 -16.63 4.89
C ALA A 143 -2.17 -15.54 5.98
N LEU A 144 -1.98 -14.27 5.58
CA LEU A 144 -1.97 -13.15 6.52
C LEU A 144 -3.34 -12.95 7.18
N CYS A 145 -4.45 -13.05 6.41
CA CYS A 145 -5.81 -12.93 6.94
C CYS A 145 -6.20 -14.08 7.88
N GLU A 146 -5.62 -15.27 7.70
CA GLU A 146 -5.78 -16.40 8.62
C GLU A 146 -5.08 -16.20 9.97
N HIS A 147 -4.00 -15.42 10.00
CA HIS A 147 -3.19 -15.16 11.19
C HIS A 147 -3.53 -13.84 11.89
N VAL A 148 -4.05 -12.87 11.16
CA VAL A 148 -4.27 -11.49 11.61
C VAL A 148 -5.61 -11.00 11.10
N GLU A 149 -6.41 -10.40 11.95
CA GLU A 149 -7.71 -9.81 11.57
C GLU A 149 -7.51 -8.54 10.71
N LEU A 150 -7.08 -8.73 9.46
CA LEU A 150 -6.84 -7.64 8.52
C LEU A 150 -8.13 -7.03 7.95
N LEU A 151 -9.23 -7.77 7.98
CA LEU A 151 -10.51 -7.39 7.40
C LEU A 151 -11.65 -7.52 8.44
N PRO A 152 -11.62 -6.75 9.55
CA PRO A 152 -12.68 -6.77 10.54
C PRO A 152 -14.02 -6.40 9.88
N GLY A 153 -15.09 -7.14 10.16
CA GLY A 153 -16.41 -6.94 9.54
C GLY A 153 -16.55 -7.55 8.12
N ALA A 154 -15.64 -8.47 7.74
CA ALA A 154 -15.69 -9.17 6.45
C ALA A 154 -16.94 -10.03 6.23
N GLU A 155 -17.71 -10.28 7.29
CA GLU A 155 -19.00 -10.97 7.24
C GLU A 155 -20.15 -10.09 6.74
N GLN A 156 -19.98 -8.77 6.75
CA GLN A 156 -21.01 -7.79 6.41
C GLN A 156 -20.75 -7.19 5.02
N GLN A 157 -19.81 -6.26 4.92
CA GLN A 157 -19.54 -5.51 3.70
C GLN A 157 -18.04 -5.36 3.47
N VAL A 158 -17.60 -5.70 2.26
CA VAL A 158 -16.22 -5.56 1.82
C VAL A 158 -16.15 -4.74 0.54
N PHE A 159 -15.16 -3.87 0.45
CA PHE A 159 -14.89 -3.04 -0.70
C PHE A 159 -13.68 -3.55 -1.46
N ILE A 160 -13.80 -3.63 -2.79
CA ILE A 160 -12.68 -3.85 -3.69
C ILE A 160 -12.54 -2.61 -4.54
N ASP A 161 -11.46 -1.86 -4.34
CA ASP A 161 -11.17 -0.67 -5.12
C ASP A 161 -10.10 -1.00 -6.17
N ILE A 162 -10.24 -0.41 -7.36
CA ILE A 162 -9.29 -0.56 -8.47
C ILE A 162 -8.86 0.81 -8.97
N ASP A 163 -7.54 0.98 -9.10
CA ASP A 163 -6.99 2.18 -9.71
C ASP A 163 -5.57 1.93 -10.25
N SER A 164 -5.05 2.87 -11.02
CA SER A 164 -3.71 2.84 -11.59
C SER A 164 -2.92 4.11 -11.29
N LEU A 165 -1.64 3.88 -11.03
CA LEU A 165 -0.67 4.92 -10.73
C LEU A 165 0.29 5.05 -11.91
N LEU A 166 0.67 6.27 -12.33
CA LEU A 166 1.80 6.47 -13.22
C LEU A 166 3.05 6.80 -12.40
N ARG A 167 4.06 5.93 -12.47
CA ARG A 167 5.37 6.19 -11.86
C ARG A 167 6.34 6.71 -12.91
N PRO A 168 6.87 7.92 -12.76
CA PRO A 168 7.86 8.47 -13.67
C PRO A 168 9.09 7.56 -13.79
N SER A 169 9.63 7.47 -15.00
CA SER A 169 10.88 6.76 -15.27
C SER A 169 11.80 7.66 -16.06
N TYR A 170 13.00 7.84 -15.56
CA TYR A 170 14.01 8.71 -16.15
C TYR A 170 15.05 7.87 -16.90
N GLY A 171 15.69 8.46 -17.92
CA GLY A 171 16.72 7.83 -18.74
C GLY A 171 16.19 7.26 -20.07
N HIS A 172 17.13 6.90 -20.97
CA HIS A 172 16.83 6.56 -22.36
C HIS A 172 16.32 5.13 -22.54
N ALA A 173 16.98 4.14 -21.95
CA ALA A 173 16.72 2.72 -22.18
C ALA A 173 15.85 2.10 -21.07
N LYS A 174 14.60 2.55 -20.93
CA LYS A 174 13.65 2.02 -19.95
C LYS A 174 12.54 1.24 -20.65
N GLN A 175 12.58 -0.09 -20.57
CA GLN A 175 11.62 -0.99 -21.18
C GLN A 175 10.19 -0.71 -20.68
N GLY A 176 9.25 -0.54 -21.61
CA GLY A 176 7.84 -0.26 -21.30
C GLY A 176 7.53 1.17 -20.86
N ALA A 177 8.55 2.00 -20.57
CA ALA A 177 8.33 3.39 -20.24
C ALA A 177 7.82 4.16 -21.47
N SER A 178 6.68 4.81 -21.31
CA SER A 178 6.01 5.58 -22.37
C SER A 178 5.19 6.70 -21.75
N TYR A 179 4.77 7.66 -22.57
CA TYR A 179 3.97 8.77 -22.07
C TYR A 179 2.57 8.30 -21.68
N GLY A 180 2.18 8.63 -20.47
CA GLY A 180 0.87 8.39 -19.90
C GLY A 180 0.37 9.63 -19.17
N HIS A 181 -0.94 9.69 -18.94
CA HIS A 181 -1.56 10.79 -18.22
C HIS A 181 -1.37 10.60 -16.71
N THR A 182 -1.04 11.69 -16.03
CA THR A 182 -1.06 11.80 -14.56
C THR A 182 -1.63 13.15 -14.15
N LYS A 183 -2.13 13.26 -12.93
CA LYS A 183 -2.63 14.53 -12.39
C LYS A 183 -1.57 15.14 -11.48
N ILE A 184 -1.29 16.42 -11.63
CA ILE A 184 -0.45 17.23 -10.74
C ILE A 184 -1.22 18.48 -10.37
N ALA A 185 -1.50 18.69 -9.11
CA ALA A 185 -2.31 19.81 -8.61
C ALA A 185 -3.63 19.98 -9.40
N GLY A 186 -4.32 18.86 -9.66
CA GLY A 186 -5.58 18.85 -10.41
C GLY A 186 -5.46 18.97 -11.94
N LYS A 187 -4.29 19.31 -12.47
CA LYS A 187 -4.06 19.43 -13.91
C LYS A 187 -3.58 18.11 -14.50
N GLN A 188 -4.14 17.70 -15.63
CA GLN A 188 -3.71 16.53 -16.36
C GLN A 188 -2.43 16.84 -17.15
N VAL A 189 -1.38 16.05 -16.92
CA VAL A 189 -0.08 16.18 -17.60
C VAL A 189 0.37 14.85 -18.18
N LEU A 190 1.10 14.90 -19.29
CA LEU A 190 1.76 13.75 -19.88
C LEU A 190 3.15 13.58 -19.28
N ARG A 191 3.41 12.39 -18.71
CA ARG A 191 4.75 12.02 -18.21
C ARG A 191 5.17 10.66 -18.74
N LYS A 192 6.46 10.52 -19.06
CA LYS A 192 7.05 9.23 -19.40
C LYS A 192 7.21 8.39 -18.14
N GLY A 193 6.66 7.17 -18.14
CA GLY A 193 6.71 6.30 -16.98
C GLY A 193 6.18 4.90 -17.23
N LEU A 194 5.97 4.19 -16.13
CA LEU A 194 5.33 2.88 -16.04
C LEU A 194 4.05 3.00 -15.22
N SER A 195 3.04 2.17 -15.52
CA SER A 195 1.71 2.29 -14.90
C SER A 195 1.34 1.01 -14.12
N PRO A 196 1.68 0.91 -12.82
CA PRO A 196 1.10 -0.11 -11.95
C PRO A 196 -0.43 0.03 -11.89
N LEU A 197 -1.13 -1.09 -12.03
CA LEU A 197 -2.56 -1.25 -11.76
C LEU A 197 -2.71 -2.05 -10.48
N ALA A 198 -3.48 -1.56 -9.52
CA ALA A 198 -3.71 -2.22 -8.25
C ALA A 198 -5.20 -2.51 -8.02
N THR A 199 -5.47 -3.57 -7.27
CA THR A 199 -6.74 -3.83 -6.61
C THR A 199 -6.50 -3.96 -5.12
N THR A 200 -7.30 -3.29 -4.32
CA THR A 200 -7.24 -3.36 -2.86
C THR A 200 -8.51 -3.97 -2.29
N VAL A 201 -8.41 -4.52 -1.09
CA VAL A 201 -9.54 -5.02 -0.30
C VAL A 201 -9.55 -4.27 1.02
N SER A 202 -10.72 -3.82 1.43
CA SER A 202 -10.92 -3.14 2.71
C SER A 202 -12.32 -3.36 3.26
N THR A 203 -12.50 -3.09 4.56
CA THR A 203 -13.79 -2.92 5.21
C THR A 203 -13.90 -1.51 5.76
N GLY A 204 -15.04 -1.12 6.32
CA GLY A 204 -15.19 0.18 6.98
C GLY A 204 -14.26 0.37 8.18
N GLY A 205 -13.72 -0.72 8.72
CA GLY A 205 -12.92 -0.76 9.94
C GLY A 205 -11.41 -0.80 9.77
N CYS A 206 -10.86 -1.01 8.56
CA CYS A 206 -9.43 -1.27 8.35
C CYS A 206 -8.77 -0.36 7.32
N ALA A 207 -7.43 -0.34 7.34
CA ALA A 207 -6.65 0.18 6.22
C ALA A 207 -6.62 -0.85 5.08
N PRO A 208 -6.66 -0.42 3.79
CA PRO A 208 -6.70 -1.35 2.67
C PRO A 208 -5.46 -2.23 2.56
N VAL A 209 -5.66 -3.48 2.14
CA VAL A 209 -4.62 -4.42 1.73
C VAL A 209 -4.66 -4.63 0.22
N ILE A 210 -3.52 -4.98 -0.39
CA ILE A 210 -3.38 -5.14 -1.83
C ILE A 210 -3.69 -6.59 -2.22
N ALA A 211 -4.81 -6.82 -2.92
CA ALA A 211 -5.20 -8.13 -3.43
C ALA A 211 -4.56 -8.47 -4.78
N GLY A 212 -4.15 -7.46 -5.53
CA GLY A 212 -3.48 -7.65 -6.81
C GLY A 212 -2.74 -6.41 -7.26
N MET A 213 -1.58 -6.61 -7.90
CA MET A 213 -0.81 -5.53 -8.49
C MET A 213 -0.13 -6.01 -9.78
N ARG A 214 -0.13 -5.17 -10.81
CA ARG A 214 0.48 -5.48 -12.09
C ARG A 214 1.11 -4.26 -12.72
N LEU A 215 2.38 -4.35 -13.06
CA LEU A 215 3.06 -3.33 -13.83
C LEU A 215 2.61 -3.36 -15.30
N ARG A 216 2.38 -2.17 -15.88
CA ARG A 216 2.02 -1.97 -17.28
C ARG A 216 2.89 -0.88 -17.89
N ALA A 217 2.93 -0.82 -19.22
CA ALA A 217 3.56 0.29 -19.92
C ALA A 217 2.81 1.60 -19.64
N GLY A 218 3.51 2.74 -19.64
CA GLY A 218 2.93 4.04 -19.29
C GLY A 218 1.75 4.46 -20.17
N LYS A 219 1.78 4.13 -21.47
CA LYS A 219 0.70 4.40 -22.43
C LYS A 219 -0.50 3.46 -22.34
N THR A 220 -0.46 2.47 -21.45
CA THR A 220 -1.54 1.49 -21.34
C THR A 220 -2.78 2.17 -20.77
N GLY A 221 -3.89 2.12 -21.49
CA GLY A 221 -5.18 2.65 -21.01
C GLY A 221 -5.59 2.00 -19.69
N SER A 222 -6.07 2.80 -18.75
CA SER A 222 -6.30 2.38 -17.35
C SER A 222 -7.20 1.15 -17.25
N GLY A 223 -8.26 1.04 -18.04
CA GLY A 223 -9.17 -0.10 -18.04
C GLY A 223 -8.62 -1.42 -18.62
N LYS A 224 -7.42 -1.40 -19.29
CA LYS A 224 -6.86 -2.63 -19.88
C LYS A 224 -6.42 -3.61 -18.79
N GLY A 225 -7.00 -4.82 -18.82
CA GLY A 225 -6.72 -5.90 -17.86
C GLY A 225 -7.49 -5.81 -16.53
N ALA A 226 -8.26 -4.73 -16.32
CA ALA A 226 -8.99 -4.46 -15.08
C ALA A 226 -9.99 -5.58 -14.74
N GLY A 227 -10.82 -6.03 -15.69
CA GLY A 227 -11.80 -7.08 -15.44
C GLY A 227 -11.18 -8.37 -14.90
N ARG A 228 -10.03 -8.79 -15.44
CA ARG A 228 -9.31 -9.96 -14.91
C ARG A 228 -8.76 -9.72 -13.51
N MET A 229 -8.26 -8.53 -13.22
CA MET A 229 -7.75 -8.19 -11.88
C MET A 229 -8.88 -8.16 -10.85
N ILE A 230 -10.05 -7.61 -11.20
CA ILE A 230 -11.24 -7.63 -10.33
C ILE A 230 -11.68 -9.08 -10.07
N ALA A 231 -11.80 -9.93 -11.09
CA ALA A 231 -12.14 -11.32 -10.89
C ALA A 231 -11.16 -12.04 -9.94
N GLN A 232 -9.86 -11.78 -10.08
CA GLN A 232 -8.84 -12.34 -9.20
C GLN A 232 -8.93 -11.75 -7.77
N ALA A 233 -9.20 -10.46 -7.63
CA ALA A 233 -9.35 -9.82 -6.32
C ALA A 233 -10.58 -10.38 -5.56
N ILE A 234 -11.71 -10.60 -6.24
CA ILE A 234 -12.90 -11.22 -5.64
C ILE A 234 -12.57 -12.64 -5.15
N VAL A 235 -11.92 -13.47 -5.98
CA VAL A 235 -11.50 -14.81 -5.58
C VAL A 235 -10.55 -14.77 -4.38
N THR A 236 -9.58 -13.86 -4.39
CA THR A 236 -8.64 -13.69 -3.27
C THR A 236 -9.36 -13.25 -2.00
N ALA A 237 -10.28 -12.28 -2.08
CA ALA A 237 -11.07 -11.83 -0.93
C ALA A 237 -11.90 -12.99 -0.34
N ARG A 238 -12.56 -13.77 -1.19
CA ARG A 238 -13.31 -14.96 -0.72
C ARG A 238 -12.40 -16.00 -0.04
N ALA A 239 -11.23 -16.27 -0.61
CA ALA A 239 -10.23 -17.15 0.00
C ALA A 239 -9.71 -16.60 1.33
N ALA A 240 -9.58 -15.28 1.46
CA ALA A 240 -9.18 -14.58 2.68
C ALA A 240 -10.29 -14.52 3.76
N GLY A 241 -11.38 -15.26 3.60
CA GLY A 241 -12.43 -15.38 4.60
C GLY A 241 -13.63 -14.44 4.43
N VAL A 242 -13.66 -13.60 3.38
CA VAL A 242 -14.80 -12.70 3.14
C VAL A 242 -16.07 -13.51 2.85
N ARG A 243 -17.11 -13.32 3.65
CA ARG A 243 -18.44 -13.94 3.49
C ARG A 243 -19.50 -12.91 3.11
N GLY A 244 -19.35 -11.67 3.56
CA GLY A 244 -20.28 -10.59 3.32
C GLY A 244 -20.36 -10.12 1.86
N GLN A 245 -21.16 -9.10 1.62
CA GLN A 245 -21.35 -8.51 0.30
C GLN A 245 -20.06 -7.83 -0.17
N ILE A 246 -19.65 -8.10 -1.41
CA ILE A 246 -18.52 -7.43 -2.04
C ILE A 246 -19.05 -6.30 -2.94
N LEU A 247 -18.57 -5.08 -2.73
CA LEU A 247 -18.81 -3.93 -3.58
C LEU A 247 -17.51 -3.52 -4.29
N VAL A 248 -17.49 -3.63 -5.61
CA VAL A 248 -16.37 -3.19 -6.45
C VAL A 248 -16.56 -1.72 -6.80
N ARG A 249 -15.52 -0.88 -6.55
CA ARG A 249 -15.55 0.56 -6.82
C ARG A 249 -14.37 1.00 -7.69
N GLY A 250 -14.55 2.04 -8.47
CA GLY A 250 -13.50 2.60 -9.31
C GLY A 250 -13.95 3.82 -10.10
N ASP A 251 -12.98 4.53 -10.66
CA ASP A 251 -13.21 5.71 -11.49
C ASP A 251 -13.75 5.36 -12.89
N SER A 252 -13.91 6.37 -13.75
CA SER A 252 -14.48 6.23 -15.09
C SER A 252 -13.66 5.35 -16.05
N ALA A 253 -12.40 5.09 -15.77
CA ALA A 253 -11.59 4.17 -16.56
C ALA A 253 -12.01 2.71 -16.35
N TYR A 254 -12.65 2.41 -15.22
CA TYR A 254 -13.07 1.07 -14.84
C TYR A 254 -14.58 0.83 -15.01
N GLY A 255 -15.36 1.86 -15.30
CA GLY A 255 -16.76 1.75 -15.69
C GLY A 255 -16.96 1.11 -17.08
N ASN A 256 -16.34 -0.03 -17.32
CA ASN A 256 -16.33 -0.70 -18.61
C ASN A 256 -16.92 -2.11 -18.53
N ARG A 257 -17.33 -2.63 -19.69
CA ARG A 257 -17.99 -3.92 -19.83
C ARG A 257 -17.24 -5.08 -19.17
N ALA A 258 -15.91 -5.10 -19.27
CA ALA A 258 -15.11 -6.22 -18.76
C ALA A 258 -15.12 -6.27 -17.22
N VAL A 259 -15.08 -5.12 -16.55
CA VAL A 259 -15.13 -5.01 -15.09
C VAL A 259 -16.53 -5.37 -14.58
N ILE A 260 -17.58 -4.74 -15.12
CA ILE A 260 -18.97 -4.99 -14.70
C ILE A 260 -19.35 -6.46 -14.90
N ARG A 261 -18.98 -7.05 -16.03
CA ARG A 261 -19.19 -8.48 -16.29
C ARG A 261 -18.47 -9.37 -15.28
N SER A 262 -17.28 -8.99 -14.82
CA SER A 262 -16.55 -9.75 -13.79
C SER A 262 -17.26 -9.69 -12.45
N CYS A 263 -17.82 -8.53 -12.07
CA CYS A 263 -18.62 -8.37 -10.86
C CYS A 263 -19.88 -9.23 -10.92
N VAL A 264 -20.68 -9.09 -11.99
CA VAL A 264 -21.94 -9.82 -12.16
C VAL A 264 -21.73 -11.34 -12.12
N ARG A 265 -20.70 -11.84 -12.83
CA ARG A 265 -20.37 -13.28 -12.84
C ARG A 265 -19.96 -13.83 -11.48
N ALA A 266 -19.37 -13.01 -10.65
CA ALA A 266 -18.91 -13.37 -9.32
C ALA A 266 -19.95 -13.09 -8.21
N GLY A 267 -21.16 -12.61 -8.55
CA GLY A 267 -22.19 -12.22 -7.59
C GLY A 267 -21.78 -11.03 -6.72
N ALA A 268 -20.88 -10.16 -7.22
CA ALA A 268 -20.46 -8.97 -6.53
C ALA A 268 -21.26 -7.74 -7.02
N GLN A 269 -21.51 -6.80 -6.12
CA GLN A 269 -22.02 -5.49 -6.46
C GLN A 269 -20.92 -4.62 -7.09
N PHE A 270 -21.35 -3.60 -7.80
CA PHE A 270 -20.44 -2.62 -8.38
C PHE A 270 -20.95 -1.19 -8.19
N SER A 271 -20.04 -0.25 -8.11
CA SER A 271 -20.27 1.20 -8.12
C SER A 271 -19.12 1.86 -8.88
N LEU A 272 -19.32 2.10 -10.17
CA LEU A 272 -18.27 2.49 -11.11
C LEU A 272 -18.64 3.76 -11.84
N ALA A 273 -17.79 4.79 -11.79
CA ALA A 273 -18.05 5.99 -12.56
C ALA A 273 -18.12 5.66 -14.06
N LEU A 274 -19.01 6.31 -14.79
CA LEU A 274 -19.11 6.20 -16.25
C LEU A 274 -18.47 7.39 -16.95
N THR A 275 -17.82 7.11 -18.06
CA THR A 275 -17.42 8.17 -18.99
C THR A 275 -18.66 8.81 -19.60
N ARG A 276 -18.75 10.12 -19.53
CA ARG A 276 -19.84 10.89 -20.16
C ARG A 276 -19.77 10.74 -21.69
N ASN A 277 -20.82 10.19 -22.23
CA ASN A 277 -21.05 10.06 -23.67
C ASN A 277 -22.51 10.43 -23.97
N ALA A 278 -22.88 10.52 -25.23
CA ALA A 278 -24.22 10.95 -25.64
C ALA A 278 -25.38 10.15 -25.01
N ALA A 279 -25.18 8.86 -24.69
CA ALA A 279 -26.21 8.05 -24.04
C ALA A 279 -26.35 8.40 -22.55
N VAL A 280 -25.22 8.56 -21.86
CA VAL A 280 -25.19 9.01 -20.45
C VAL A 280 -25.73 10.43 -20.31
N GLU A 281 -25.35 11.34 -21.23
CA GLU A 281 -25.87 12.73 -21.23
C GLU A 281 -27.40 12.77 -21.41
N ARG A 282 -27.96 11.97 -22.33
CA ARG A 282 -29.42 11.87 -22.49
C ARG A 282 -30.10 11.33 -21.24
N ALA A 283 -29.51 10.34 -20.57
CA ALA A 283 -30.04 9.82 -19.33
C ALA A 283 -30.03 10.88 -18.21
N ILE A 284 -28.93 11.64 -18.10
CA ILE A 284 -28.85 12.76 -17.13
C ILE A 284 -29.91 13.82 -17.42
N ALA A 285 -30.08 14.20 -18.68
CA ALA A 285 -31.08 15.22 -19.09
C ALA A 285 -32.53 14.76 -18.88
N ALA A 286 -32.77 13.45 -18.75
CA ALA A 286 -34.09 12.89 -18.46
C ALA A 286 -34.44 12.80 -16.96
N ILE A 287 -33.49 13.17 -16.07
CA ILE A 287 -33.76 13.24 -14.62
C ILE A 287 -34.64 14.46 -14.34
N ASP A 288 -35.79 14.23 -13.67
CA ASP A 288 -36.68 15.29 -13.24
C ASP A 288 -35.94 16.27 -12.31
N GLU A 289 -36.17 17.58 -12.50
CA GLU A 289 -35.54 18.60 -11.66
C GLU A 289 -35.96 18.48 -10.19
N GLN A 290 -37.13 17.95 -9.89
CA GLN A 290 -37.59 17.71 -8.53
C GLN A 290 -36.97 16.48 -7.87
N ALA A 291 -36.30 15.62 -8.63
CA ALA A 291 -35.66 14.41 -8.11
C ALA A 291 -34.28 14.67 -7.47
N TRP A 292 -33.75 15.90 -7.61
CA TRP A 292 -32.43 16.23 -7.06
C TRP A 292 -32.54 16.56 -5.59
N THR A 293 -31.73 15.80 -4.78
CA THR A 293 -31.68 15.92 -3.31
C THR A 293 -30.34 16.48 -2.89
N PRO A 294 -30.30 17.57 -2.10
CA PRO A 294 -29.02 18.06 -1.55
C PRO A 294 -28.30 17.03 -0.69
N VAL A 295 -26.97 16.99 -0.78
CA VAL A 295 -26.14 16.04 0.00
C VAL A 295 -25.01 16.75 0.71
N ARG A 296 -24.52 16.15 1.79
CA ARG A 296 -23.33 16.62 2.48
C ARG A 296 -22.12 16.63 1.54
N TYR A 297 -21.61 17.84 1.31
CA TYR A 297 -20.44 18.12 0.47
C TYR A 297 -19.54 19.13 1.19
N PRO A 298 -18.25 19.28 0.86
CA PRO A 298 -17.39 20.30 1.49
C PRO A 298 -18.03 21.68 1.42
N GLY A 299 -18.21 22.33 2.58
CA GLY A 299 -18.92 23.61 2.72
C GLY A 299 -20.43 23.50 2.95
N ALA A 300 -21.02 22.30 2.90
CA ALA A 300 -22.44 22.13 3.18
C ALA A 300 -22.80 22.39 4.66
N VAL A 301 -23.92 23.06 4.89
CA VAL A 301 -24.48 23.33 6.22
C VAL A 301 -25.79 22.56 6.37
N LEU A 302 -25.99 21.92 7.51
CA LEU A 302 -27.28 21.30 7.82
C LEU A 302 -28.24 22.40 8.33
N ASP A 303 -29.39 22.56 7.67
CA ASP A 303 -30.43 23.42 8.16
C ASP A 303 -31.12 22.76 9.37
N PRO A 304 -31.06 23.37 10.56
CA PRO A 304 -31.63 22.80 11.77
C PRO A 304 -33.17 22.72 11.75
N ASP A 305 -33.82 23.55 10.96
CA ASP A 305 -35.28 23.62 10.93
C ASP A 305 -35.91 22.59 9.98
N SER A 306 -35.31 22.39 8.80
CA SER A 306 -35.81 21.43 7.81
C SER A 306 -35.11 20.07 7.92
N GLY A 307 -33.93 20.00 8.53
CA GLY A 307 -33.07 18.80 8.55
C GLY A 307 -32.40 18.50 7.20
N GLU A 308 -32.49 19.42 6.24
CA GLU A 308 -31.90 19.27 4.91
C GLU A 308 -30.51 19.92 4.81
N TRP A 309 -29.75 19.50 3.81
CA TRP A 309 -28.42 20.07 3.55
C TRP A 309 -28.56 21.31 2.62
N VAL A 310 -28.08 22.44 3.05
CA VAL A 310 -27.79 23.58 2.18
C VAL A 310 -26.40 23.33 1.58
N SER A 311 -26.35 22.92 0.31
CA SER A 311 -25.16 22.38 -0.32
C SER A 311 -25.03 22.82 -1.78
N ASP A 312 -23.79 22.91 -2.26
CA ASP A 312 -23.47 23.06 -3.68
C ASP A 312 -23.50 21.73 -4.46
N ALA A 313 -23.88 20.64 -3.81
CA ALA A 313 -23.98 19.33 -4.42
C ALA A 313 -25.33 18.67 -4.14
N GLU A 314 -25.88 18.08 -5.18
CA GLU A 314 -27.13 17.34 -5.17
C GLU A 314 -26.95 16.00 -5.86
N VAL A 315 -27.78 15.02 -5.50
CA VAL A 315 -27.80 13.69 -6.13
C VAL A 315 -29.20 13.33 -6.59
N ALA A 316 -29.25 12.62 -7.71
CA ALA A 316 -30.45 11.98 -8.22
C ALA A 316 -30.08 10.66 -8.90
N GLU A 317 -31.08 9.86 -9.27
CA GLU A 317 -30.88 8.62 -9.98
C GLU A 317 -31.92 8.37 -11.05
N ILE A 318 -31.54 7.53 -12.02
CA ILE A 318 -32.42 7.06 -13.08
C ILE A 318 -32.06 5.63 -13.47
N GLY A 319 -33.04 4.84 -13.91
CA GLY A 319 -32.78 3.54 -14.52
C GLY A 319 -31.98 3.69 -15.82
N TYR A 320 -30.90 2.93 -15.96
CA TYR A 320 -30.02 3.01 -17.12
C TYR A 320 -29.60 1.61 -17.61
N THR A 321 -29.62 1.42 -18.94
CA THR A 321 -29.13 0.19 -19.58
C THR A 321 -27.79 0.46 -20.22
N ALA A 322 -26.73 -0.03 -19.58
CA ALA A 322 -25.37 0.01 -20.14
C ALA A 322 -25.18 -1.10 -21.17
N PHE A 323 -24.33 -0.84 -22.19
CA PHE A 323 -23.97 -1.79 -23.26
C PHE A 323 -25.17 -2.34 -24.02
N ALA A 324 -26.21 -1.54 -24.26
CA ALA A 324 -27.50 -1.94 -24.79
C ALA A 324 -27.38 -2.68 -26.15
N SER A 325 -26.41 -2.34 -26.98
CA SER A 325 -26.17 -2.96 -28.29
C SER A 325 -25.40 -4.29 -28.21
N THR A 326 -25.11 -4.83 -27.03
CA THR A 326 -24.31 -6.03 -26.84
C THR A 326 -25.05 -7.11 -26.07
N LYS A 327 -24.57 -8.36 -26.15
CA LYS A 327 -25.08 -9.47 -25.31
C LYS A 327 -24.83 -9.29 -23.81
N ASP A 328 -23.95 -8.40 -23.44
CA ASP A 328 -23.60 -8.09 -22.04
C ASP A 328 -24.37 -6.84 -21.55
N ARG A 329 -25.53 -6.51 -22.16
CA ARG A 329 -26.41 -5.45 -21.69
C ARG A 329 -26.80 -5.68 -20.25
N ILE A 330 -26.79 -4.62 -19.45
CA ILE A 330 -27.17 -4.66 -18.04
C ILE A 330 -27.96 -3.41 -17.72
N THR A 331 -29.11 -3.59 -17.04
CA THR A 331 -29.93 -2.50 -16.52
C THR A 331 -29.71 -2.40 -15.02
N ALA A 332 -29.36 -1.20 -14.56
CA ALA A 332 -29.15 -0.89 -13.16
C ALA A 332 -29.35 0.62 -12.94
N ARG A 333 -28.98 1.14 -11.78
CA ARG A 333 -29.14 2.55 -11.41
C ARG A 333 -27.98 3.37 -11.96
N LEU A 334 -28.27 4.46 -12.63
CA LEU A 334 -27.34 5.55 -12.90
C LEU A 334 -27.55 6.62 -11.82
N VAL A 335 -26.70 6.66 -10.85
CA VAL A 335 -26.69 7.70 -9.82
C VAL A 335 -25.82 8.84 -10.32
N VAL A 336 -26.31 10.05 -10.20
CA VAL A 336 -25.63 11.26 -10.68
C VAL A 336 -25.52 12.24 -9.55
N ARG A 337 -24.28 12.66 -9.23
CA ARG A 337 -24.06 13.85 -8.42
C ARG A 337 -23.85 15.04 -9.35
N ARG A 338 -24.58 16.14 -9.13
CA ARG A 338 -24.29 17.43 -9.71
C ARG A 338 -23.69 18.37 -8.68
N VAL A 339 -22.72 19.18 -9.10
CA VAL A 339 -22.01 20.13 -8.24
C VAL A 339 -21.99 21.47 -8.95
N LYS A 340 -22.33 22.56 -8.26
CA LYS A 340 -22.24 23.92 -8.81
C LYS A 340 -20.80 24.21 -9.23
N ASP A 341 -20.63 24.73 -10.43
CA ASP A 341 -19.30 25.05 -10.94
C ASP A 341 -18.86 26.44 -10.46
N ALA A 342 -17.97 26.46 -9.47
CA ALA A 342 -17.46 27.70 -8.86
C ALA A 342 -16.81 28.67 -9.87
N ARG A 343 -16.49 28.24 -11.09
CA ARG A 343 -15.98 29.12 -12.16
C ARG A 343 -17.06 30.06 -12.71
N TYR A 344 -18.32 29.75 -12.44
CA TYR A 344 -19.48 30.48 -12.91
C TYR A 344 -20.36 30.92 -11.75
N SER A 345 -19.75 31.32 -10.62
CA SER A 345 -20.45 31.79 -9.42
C SER A 345 -21.38 32.99 -9.70
N ASP A 346 -21.00 33.83 -10.68
CA ASP A 346 -21.74 35.07 -11.04
C ASP A 346 -22.72 34.85 -12.20
N ALA A 347 -22.93 33.59 -12.64
CA ALA A 347 -23.91 33.30 -13.68
C ALA A 347 -25.33 33.45 -13.16
N LEU A 348 -26.24 33.97 -14.00
CA LEU A 348 -27.66 34.18 -13.68
C LEU A 348 -28.37 32.88 -13.26
N PHE A 349 -27.91 31.74 -13.77
CA PHE A 349 -28.40 30.41 -13.43
C PHE A 349 -27.26 29.52 -13.02
N PRO A 350 -27.46 28.55 -12.07
CA PRO A 350 -26.42 27.60 -11.67
C PRO A 350 -25.90 26.79 -12.85
N VAL A 351 -24.60 26.80 -13.03
CA VAL A 351 -23.95 25.92 -13.98
C VAL A 351 -23.48 24.64 -13.24
N TRP A 352 -23.97 23.49 -13.70
CA TRP A 352 -23.73 22.23 -13.03
C TRP A 352 -22.66 21.39 -13.71
N ARG A 353 -21.82 20.75 -12.91
CA ARG A 353 -20.93 19.65 -13.32
C ARG A 353 -21.50 18.33 -12.84
N TYR A 354 -21.65 17.39 -13.75
CA TYR A 354 -22.26 16.09 -13.47
C TYR A 354 -21.20 15.00 -13.30
N HIS A 355 -21.38 14.15 -12.28
CA HIS A 355 -20.51 13.03 -11.93
C HIS A 355 -21.35 11.73 -11.87
N PRO A 356 -21.60 11.08 -13.02
CA PRO A 356 -22.40 9.87 -13.08
C PRO A 356 -21.59 8.64 -12.66
N PHE A 357 -22.21 7.76 -11.89
CA PHE A 357 -21.72 6.41 -11.65
C PHE A 357 -22.84 5.38 -11.77
N PHE A 358 -22.48 4.17 -12.20
CA PHE A 358 -23.39 3.08 -12.47
C PHE A 358 -23.28 2.05 -11.35
N THR A 359 -24.39 1.65 -10.76
CA THR A 359 -24.38 0.79 -9.59
C THR A 359 -25.59 -0.15 -9.58
N ASN A 360 -25.41 -1.35 -9.02
CA ASN A 360 -26.46 -2.29 -8.71
C ASN A 360 -26.67 -2.50 -7.21
N THR A 361 -26.24 -1.51 -6.39
CA THR A 361 -26.54 -1.53 -4.95
C THR A 361 -27.96 -1.06 -4.69
N ASP A 362 -28.54 -1.50 -3.58
CA ASP A 362 -29.88 -1.08 -3.12
C ASP A 362 -29.81 0.06 -2.10
N LEU A 363 -28.64 0.66 -1.91
CA LEU A 363 -28.43 1.78 -0.97
C LEU A 363 -29.29 2.98 -1.37
N PRO A 364 -29.83 3.76 -0.41
CA PRO A 364 -30.42 5.07 -0.69
C PRO A 364 -29.47 5.94 -1.51
N VAL A 365 -30.00 6.80 -2.39
CA VAL A 365 -29.19 7.54 -3.39
C VAL A 365 -28.05 8.34 -2.77
N ALA A 366 -28.29 9.04 -1.67
CA ALA A 366 -27.27 9.81 -0.95
C ALA A 366 -26.18 8.92 -0.33
N GLU A 367 -26.57 7.74 0.16
CA GLU A 367 -25.63 6.76 0.71
C GLU A 367 -24.82 6.08 -0.39
N ALA A 368 -25.44 5.77 -1.52
CA ALA A 368 -24.74 5.25 -2.69
C ALA A 368 -23.66 6.22 -3.18
N ASP A 369 -23.94 7.53 -3.26
CA ASP A 369 -22.97 8.57 -3.59
C ASP A 369 -21.83 8.65 -2.57
N ARG A 370 -22.15 8.65 -1.27
CA ARG A 370 -21.14 8.67 -0.20
C ARG A 370 -20.22 7.45 -0.29
N THR A 371 -20.81 6.26 -0.44
CA THR A 371 -20.07 5.00 -0.53
C THR A 371 -19.22 4.93 -1.80
N HIS A 372 -19.74 5.44 -2.93
CA HIS A 372 -18.96 5.55 -4.17
C HIS A 372 -17.75 6.45 -3.99
N ARG A 373 -17.89 7.62 -3.40
CA ARG A 373 -16.79 8.58 -3.20
C ARG A 373 -15.65 8.02 -2.33
N GLN A 374 -15.96 7.11 -1.42
CA GLN A 374 -14.97 6.47 -0.55
C GLN A 374 -13.98 5.57 -1.31
N HIS A 375 -14.17 5.29 -2.62
CA HIS A 375 -13.18 4.57 -3.42
C HIS A 375 -11.80 5.26 -3.45
N ALA A 376 -11.75 6.57 -3.18
CA ALA A 376 -10.49 7.31 -3.05
C ALA A 376 -9.55 6.76 -1.95
N ILE A 377 -10.01 5.85 -1.09
CA ILE A 377 -9.15 5.21 -0.07
C ILE A 377 -7.95 4.48 -0.69
N ILE A 378 -8.04 4.00 -1.94
CA ILE A 378 -6.91 3.38 -2.66
C ILE A 378 -5.74 4.36 -2.86
N GLU A 379 -6.01 5.68 -2.91
CA GLU A 379 -4.97 6.70 -3.02
C GLU A 379 -4.05 6.69 -1.79
N THR A 380 -4.55 6.29 -0.61
CA THR A 380 -3.73 6.15 0.60
C THR A 380 -2.70 5.03 0.45
N VAL A 381 -3.06 3.93 -0.22
CA VAL A 381 -2.15 2.83 -0.55
C VAL A 381 -1.08 3.30 -1.54
N PHE A 382 -1.48 4.04 -2.57
CA PHE A 382 -0.52 4.61 -3.52
C PHE A 382 0.43 5.60 -2.85
N ALA A 383 -0.06 6.44 -1.95
CA ALA A 383 0.78 7.36 -1.19
C ALA A 383 1.79 6.59 -0.31
N ASP A 384 1.39 5.50 0.37
CA ASP A 384 2.32 4.65 1.14
C ASP A 384 3.40 4.00 0.27
N LEU A 385 3.03 3.58 -0.95
CA LEU A 385 3.98 2.99 -1.90
C LEU A 385 4.93 4.05 -2.48
N ILE A 386 4.46 5.26 -2.75
CA ILE A 386 5.24 6.39 -3.26
C ILE A 386 6.21 6.91 -2.20
N ASP A 387 5.78 6.99 -0.94
CA ASP A 387 6.61 7.36 0.21
C ASP A 387 7.56 6.23 0.66
N GLY A 388 7.72 5.20 -0.16
CA GLY A 388 8.50 4.01 0.13
C GLY A 388 8.95 3.31 -1.15
N PRO A 389 8.71 2.00 -1.28
CA PRO A 389 9.37 1.17 -2.29
C PRO A 389 9.06 1.55 -3.75
N LEU A 390 8.04 2.35 -4.02
CA LEU A 390 7.76 2.87 -5.37
C LEU A 390 8.13 4.35 -5.53
N ALA A 391 8.92 4.95 -4.66
CA ALA A 391 9.51 6.26 -4.91
C ALA A 391 10.29 6.26 -6.23
N HIS A 392 10.96 5.15 -6.54
CA HIS A 392 11.70 4.94 -7.77
C HIS A 392 11.32 3.63 -8.48
N MET A 393 11.63 3.56 -9.80
CA MET A 393 11.65 2.32 -10.57
C MET A 393 13.12 1.91 -10.78
N PRO A 394 13.64 0.90 -10.04
CA PRO A 394 15.08 0.71 -9.87
C PRO A 394 15.82 0.20 -11.11
N SER A 395 15.10 -0.26 -12.14
CA SER A 395 15.73 -0.93 -13.28
C SER A 395 15.33 -0.35 -14.64
N GLY A 396 16.19 -0.56 -15.65
CA GLY A 396 15.85 -0.39 -17.06
C GLY A 396 15.00 -1.56 -17.62
N ARG A 397 14.96 -2.70 -16.94
CA ARG A 397 14.25 -3.89 -17.40
C ARG A 397 12.82 -3.93 -16.87
N PHE A 398 11.86 -4.17 -17.75
CA PHE A 398 10.43 -4.24 -17.37
C PHE A 398 10.14 -5.38 -16.39
N GLY A 399 10.75 -6.55 -16.60
CA GLY A 399 10.58 -7.71 -15.70
C GLY A 399 11.09 -7.44 -14.29
N ALA A 400 12.26 -6.80 -14.16
CA ALA A 400 12.80 -6.40 -12.86
C ALA A 400 11.88 -5.42 -12.11
N ASN A 401 11.38 -4.40 -12.80
CA ASN A 401 10.42 -3.46 -12.23
C ASN A 401 9.08 -4.14 -11.88
N SER A 402 8.66 -5.15 -12.65
CA SER A 402 7.46 -5.95 -12.33
C SER A 402 7.63 -6.72 -11.03
N ALA A 403 8.78 -7.36 -10.83
CA ALA A 403 9.10 -8.04 -9.58
C ALA A 403 9.18 -7.06 -8.39
N TRP A 404 9.83 -5.91 -8.60
CA TRP A 404 9.93 -4.85 -7.59
C TRP A 404 8.56 -4.36 -7.11
N VAL A 405 7.65 -4.05 -8.04
CA VAL A 405 6.28 -3.62 -7.73
C VAL A 405 5.51 -4.68 -6.94
N LEU A 406 5.70 -5.96 -7.25
CA LEU A 406 5.05 -7.05 -6.53
C LEU A 406 5.63 -7.27 -5.12
N CYS A 407 6.96 -7.16 -4.96
CA CYS A 407 7.59 -7.15 -3.64
C CYS A 407 7.09 -5.97 -2.80
N ALA A 408 6.91 -4.80 -3.40
CA ALA A 408 6.34 -3.63 -2.72
C ALA A 408 4.90 -3.89 -2.22
N ALA A 409 4.06 -4.58 -3.02
CA ALA A 409 2.72 -4.96 -2.61
C ALA A 409 2.73 -5.98 -1.44
N ILE A 410 3.62 -6.97 -1.48
CA ILE A 410 3.80 -7.94 -0.38
C ILE A 410 4.27 -7.23 0.89
N SER A 411 5.25 -6.33 0.78
CA SER A 411 5.77 -5.54 1.92
C SER A 411 4.70 -4.64 2.52
N HIS A 412 3.85 -4.02 1.69
CA HIS A 412 2.72 -3.23 2.15
C HIS A 412 1.77 -4.07 3.02
N ASN A 413 1.33 -5.24 2.53
CA ASN A 413 0.43 -6.12 3.26
C ASN A 413 1.06 -6.62 4.57
N LEU A 414 2.34 -6.95 4.56
CA LEU A 414 3.07 -7.39 5.74
C LEU A 414 3.17 -6.28 6.79
N LEU A 415 3.44 -5.03 6.39
CA LEU A 415 3.43 -3.88 7.29
C LEU A 415 2.02 -3.60 7.84
N ARG A 416 0.95 -3.76 7.02
CA ARG A 416 -0.43 -3.65 7.52
C ARG A 416 -0.70 -4.66 8.63
N ALA A 417 -0.32 -5.93 8.42
CA ALA A 417 -0.47 -6.99 9.41
C ALA A 417 0.34 -6.72 10.69
N ALA A 418 1.58 -6.28 10.56
CA ALA A 418 2.39 -5.86 11.70
C ALA A 418 1.76 -4.68 12.48
N GLY A 419 1.15 -3.72 11.76
CA GLY A 419 0.44 -2.61 12.37
C GLY A 419 -0.77 -3.06 13.20
N VAL A 420 -1.58 -4.00 12.67
CA VAL A 420 -2.71 -4.59 13.42
C VAL A 420 -2.22 -5.32 14.66
N LEU A 421 -1.17 -6.14 14.54
CA LEU A 421 -0.58 -6.87 15.66
C LEU A 421 0.07 -5.96 16.72
N ALA A 422 0.43 -4.72 16.37
CA ALA A 422 0.93 -3.71 17.31
C ALA A 422 -0.18 -2.98 18.09
N GLY A 423 -1.45 -3.19 17.74
CA GLY A 423 -2.62 -2.61 18.39
C GLY A 423 -3.26 -1.45 17.62
N ASP A 424 -4.40 -0.97 18.11
CA ASP A 424 -5.30 -0.04 17.41
C ASP A 424 -4.63 1.24 16.92
N HIS A 425 -3.71 1.79 17.69
CA HIS A 425 -2.95 2.99 17.30
C HIS A 425 -2.23 2.83 15.95
N HIS A 426 -1.76 1.62 15.65
CA HIS A 426 -1.01 1.32 14.43
C HIS A 426 -1.82 0.61 13.35
N SER A 427 -3.01 0.11 13.66
CA SER A 427 -3.82 -0.71 12.75
C SER A 427 -4.16 0.02 11.44
N ARG A 428 -4.35 1.34 11.48
CA ARG A 428 -4.63 2.19 10.31
C ARG A 428 -3.52 3.17 9.98
N ALA A 429 -2.39 3.11 10.69
CA ALA A 429 -1.30 4.07 10.52
C ALA A 429 -0.66 3.95 9.13
N ARG A 430 -0.14 5.04 8.59
CA ARG A 430 0.55 5.09 7.29
C ARG A 430 1.84 4.26 7.32
N GLY A 431 2.25 3.74 6.17
CA GLY A 431 3.47 2.93 6.06
C GLY A 431 4.72 3.62 6.59
N SER A 432 4.89 4.91 6.36
CA SER A 432 5.99 5.71 6.93
C SER A 432 5.95 5.78 8.46
N THR A 433 4.76 5.87 9.05
CA THR A 433 4.59 5.84 10.51
C THR A 433 4.99 4.48 11.09
N LEU A 434 4.54 3.38 10.47
CA LEU A 434 4.92 2.03 10.89
C LEU A 434 6.42 1.81 10.80
N ARG A 435 7.05 2.25 9.70
CA ARG A 435 8.50 2.17 9.57
C ARG A 435 9.22 2.94 10.68
N ARG A 436 8.84 4.20 10.91
CA ARG A 436 9.48 5.07 11.91
C ARG A 436 9.29 4.57 13.34
N GLN A 437 8.10 4.08 13.68
CA GLN A 437 7.72 3.80 15.07
C GLN A 437 7.97 2.34 15.48
N LEU A 438 7.83 1.40 14.54
CA LEU A 438 7.91 -0.03 14.82
C LEU A 438 9.10 -0.71 14.17
N VAL A 439 9.47 -0.37 12.92
CA VAL A 439 10.50 -1.10 12.18
C VAL A 439 11.89 -0.54 12.44
N ASN A 440 12.09 0.76 12.23
CA ASN A 440 13.39 1.42 12.27
C ASN A 440 13.76 1.88 13.70
N ILE A 441 13.51 1.02 14.67
CA ILE A 441 14.00 1.21 16.02
C ILE A 441 15.44 0.70 16.11
N PRO A 442 16.40 1.52 16.56
CA PRO A 442 17.75 1.07 16.75
C PRO A 442 17.84 0.12 17.94
N ALA A 443 18.79 -0.80 17.91
CA ALA A 443 19.09 -1.66 19.02
C ALA A 443 20.57 -2.02 19.06
N ARG A 444 21.01 -2.59 20.17
CA ARG A 444 22.29 -3.25 20.28
C ARG A 444 22.07 -4.74 20.55
N LEU A 445 22.68 -5.59 19.73
CA LEU A 445 22.64 -7.03 19.90
C LEU A 445 23.68 -7.46 20.93
N ALA A 446 23.27 -8.11 22.00
CA ALA A 446 24.15 -8.74 22.97
C ALA A 446 23.83 -10.24 23.08
N ARG A 447 24.75 -11.01 23.66
CA ARG A 447 24.57 -12.44 23.91
C ARG A 447 24.86 -12.80 25.37
N PRO A 448 24.12 -12.21 26.34
CA PRO A 448 24.29 -12.59 27.73
C PRO A 448 23.93 -14.07 27.87
N GLN A 449 24.81 -14.85 28.52
CA GLN A 449 24.61 -16.29 28.73
C GLN A 449 24.28 -17.07 27.42
N ARG A 450 24.89 -16.66 26.28
CA ARG A 450 24.67 -17.22 24.93
C ARG A 450 23.27 -17.02 24.36
N ARG A 451 22.39 -16.23 24.98
CA ARG A 451 21.04 -15.88 24.48
C ARG A 451 21.11 -14.58 23.71
N PRO A 452 20.74 -14.55 22.42
CA PRO A 452 20.66 -13.30 21.66
C PRO A 452 19.61 -12.39 22.29
N THR A 453 19.99 -11.18 22.67
CA THR A 453 19.12 -10.18 23.28
C THR A 453 19.29 -8.85 22.56
N LEU A 454 18.20 -8.21 22.19
CA LEU A 454 18.17 -6.87 21.64
C LEU A 454 17.96 -5.85 22.76
N HIS A 455 18.96 -5.00 22.99
CA HIS A 455 18.82 -3.85 23.89
C HIS A 455 18.29 -2.66 23.09
N LEU A 456 17.07 -2.25 23.41
CA LEU A 456 16.34 -1.17 22.77
C LEU A 456 16.52 0.14 23.54
N PRO A 457 16.32 1.32 22.91
CA PRO A 457 16.40 2.59 23.58
C PRO A 457 15.42 2.70 24.75
N THR A 458 15.88 3.18 25.90
CA THR A 458 15.00 3.54 27.01
C THR A 458 14.06 4.67 26.60
N HIS A 459 12.86 4.69 27.17
CA HIS A 459 11.84 5.72 26.90
C HIS A 459 11.44 5.85 25.41
N TRP A 460 11.49 4.74 24.66
CA TRP A 460 10.96 4.76 23.29
C TRP A 460 9.45 5.06 23.34
N PRO A 461 8.96 6.10 22.64
CA PRO A 461 7.57 6.54 22.78
C PRO A 461 6.51 5.48 22.45
N TRP A 462 6.87 4.51 21.60
CA TRP A 462 5.98 3.43 21.15
C TRP A 462 6.43 2.05 21.65
N ALA A 463 7.13 2.01 22.79
CA ALA A 463 7.67 0.76 23.35
C ALA A 463 6.57 -0.28 23.62
N GLU A 464 5.43 0.12 24.16
CA GLU A 464 4.31 -0.79 24.45
C GLU A 464 3.76 -1.43 23.18
N HIS A 465 3.55 -0.65 22.12
CA HIS A 465 3.09 -1.16 20.83
C HIS A 465 4.12 -2.08 20.17
N TRP A 466 5.39 -1.76 20.28
CA TRP A 466 6.46 -2.60 19.78
C TRP A 466 6.52 -3.92 20.54
N LEU A 467 6.38 -3.91 21.87
CA LEU A 467 6.33 -5.10 22.71
C LEU A 467 5.08 -5.95 22.41
N THR A 468 3.95 -5.32 22.15
CA THR A 468 2.72 -6.00 21.71
C THR A 468 2.95 -6.74 20.39
N LEU A 469 3.54 -6.06 19.38
CA LEU A 469 3.93 -6.71 18.12
C LEU A 469 4.90 -7.87 18.34
N TRP A 470 5.91 -7.69 19.19
CA TRP A 470 6.86 -8.73 19.56
C TRP A 470 6.18 -9.94 20.18
N HIS A 471 5.33 -9.70 21.17
CA HIS A 471 4.58 -10.77 21.87
C HIS A 471 3.70 -11.56 20.89
N ASN A 472 2.96 -10.88 20.04
CA ASN A 472 2.04 -11.48 19.06
C ASN A 472 2.76 -12.26 17.93
N THR A 473 4.06 -12.03 17.73
CA THR A 473 4.83 -12.71 16.66
C THR A 473 5.85 -13.70 17.20
N ILE A 474 6.58 -13.36 18.26
CA ILE A 474 7.66 -14.17 18.81
C ILE A 474 7.19 -15.06 19.97
N GLY A 475 6.12 -14.64 20.68
CA GLY A 475 5.53 -15.38 21.80
C GLY A 475 6.30 -15.26 23.13
N HIS A 476 7.39 -14.48 23.18
CA HIS A 476 8.16 -14.24 24.39
C HIS A 476 8.30 -12.74 24.63
N SER A 477 7.89 -12.28 25.80
CA SER A 477 8.24 -10.92 26.22
C SER A 477 9.76 -10.81 26.36
N PRO A 478 10.40 -9.73 25.89
CA PRO A 478 11.81 -9.49 26.19
C PRO A 478 11.96 -9.41 27.72
N PRO A 479 13.11 -9.85 28.29
CA PRO A 479 13.33 -9.75 29.71
C PRO A 479 13.16 -8.30 30.15
N ARG A 480 12.37 -8.07 31.21
CA ARG A 480 12.24 -6.73 31.83
C ARG A 480 13.66 -6.28 32.19
N SER A 481 14.05 -5.09 31.78
CA SER A 481 15.25 -4.44 32.28
C SER A 481 15.16 -4.40 33.82
N ALA A 482 16.19 -4.88 34.50
CA ALA A 482 16.27 -4.68 35.94
C ALA A 482 16.18 -3.16 36.21
N PRO A 483 15.42 -2.73 37.22
CA PRO A 483 15.43 -1.34 37.65
C PRO A 483 16.88 -0.98 37.99
N ALA A 484 17.31 0.18 37.50
CA ALA A 484 18.65 0.74 37.73
C ALA A 484 18.81 1.15 39.21
#